data_1c372d45821fd609f3e0f810943c16b4
#
_entry.id   1c372d45821fd609f3e0f810943c16b4
#
_cell.length_a   1.000
_cell.length_b   1.000
_cell.length_c   1.000
_cell.angle_alpha   90.00
_cell.angle_beta   90.00
_cell.angle_gamma   90.00
#
_symmetry.space_group_name_H-M   'P 1'
#
loop_
_entity.id
_entity.type
_entity.pdbx_description
1 polymer ?
#
loop_
_entity_poly.entity_id
_entity_poly.type
_entity_poly.pdbx_seq_one_letter_code
_entity_poly.pdbx_strand_id
1 'polypeptide(L)'
;MHFKKIICTALGTAMLLPSIFVPTANAWSIYDTDYGMEWYEQSKTAVTDDMEQLNQSNAIDSLVYTVREDGSAMITSYAAKFWYDPDPNFSVELNIPSEINGHTVTAIGDGALRESATKISGITLPPTIKEIGNRAIYGRYLKYLKLNDGLEVIKDFAINCGDELETLVIPNSVKYIGSEAISGEALKNITMPDNLEFIGKRIFFGSAYDKDAANRVDGIQYHGQYLIAGIRIGYAAIDNPDPSAPTENRQIHEWEAVGDIAIREGTTMMGEDAFGMSDITSVQLPSTLKAIPYLGFYWCENLNNVVIPGNVKEIGVSAFSWCESLSNLTISEGVEHIGEAAFFRCNNLNEVTIPRSVTQIDLHAFGWDYVNDYDVRNENLVIKCYSGTAAEQYAKDNGFKCVLLDTGETIEKGEPTAAADGRFVCEEKGDNCAVKQFKDIKSADGDPDHSGIEFCLENGIMNGTGADTFSPDDTITRAQFATMFYRFAGQPQADGNSKFTDLTQDWYKKAVCWAAANGILNGTGDTTFSPNEVITREQIAAIFYRYAQSKGLDVSLDDSEISSALEGYNDFADISDYAKIPVAWCFDENVMFIHSLTGYEYAIYPKVAPSRADTATMFWKFSYVMNNN
;
A
#
# COMPACT_ATOMS: atom_id res chain seq x y z
N MET A 1 7.93 -9.34 16.49
CA MET A 1 9.32 -9.78 16.22
C MET A 1 9.30 -10.88 15.18
N HIS A 2 9.57 -10.58 13.96
CA HIS A 2 10.23 -11.35 12.90
C HIS A 2 9.78 -10.85 11.52
N PHE A 3 10.36 -9.73 11.11
CA PHE A 3 10.46 -9.48 9.68
C PHE A 3 11.60 -10.34 9.14
N LYS A 4 11.30 -11.38 8.41
CA LYS A 4 12.25 -12.15 7.61
C LYS A 4 11.86 -12.12 6.14
N LYS A 5 12.69 -11.42 5.40
CA LYS A 5 13.15 -11.58 4.01
C LYS A 5 12.24 -12.30 3.02
N ILE A 6 11.88 -11.57 1.99
CA ILE A 6 11.71 -12.16 0.65
C ILE A 6 12.85 -11.62 -0.22
N ILE A 7 13.79 -12.48 -0.59
CA ILE A 7 14.77 -12.26 -1.65
C ILE A 7 14.26 -13.05 -2.85
N CYS A 8 13.79 -12.38 -3.87
CA CYS A 8 13.69 -12.97 -5.21
C CYS A 8 15.03 -12.81 -5.93
N THR A 9 15.70 -13.93 -6.20
CA THR A 9 16.84 -14.00 -7.12
C THR A 9 16.31 -14.24 -8.53
N ALA A 10 16.39 -13.23 -9.37
CA ALA A 10 16.37 -13.40 -10.82
C ALA A 10 17.67 -12.83 -11.38
N LEU A 11 18.48 -13.70 -11.97
CA LEU A 11 19.69 -13.36 -12.72
C LEU A 11 19.30 -13.03 -14.17
N GLY A 12 19.51 -11.78 -14.55
CA GLY A 12 19.44 -11.34 -15.94
C GLY A 12 20.14 -9.99 -16.08
N THR A 13 21.27 -9.99 -16.72
CA THR A 13 22.16 -8.83 -16.94
C THR A 13 21.52 -7.77 -17.83
N ALA A 14 21.24 -6.60 -17.27
CA ALA A 14 21.17 -5.33 -17.99
C ALA A 14 21.42 -4.17 -17.02
N MET A 15 22.05 -3.12 -17.50
CA MET A 15 22.71 -2.03 -16.78
C MET A 15 21.84 -1.35 -15.71
N LEU A 16 22.44 -1.21 -14.54
CA LEU A 16 21.93 -0.65 -13.29
C LEU A 16 21.70 0.86 -13.35
N LEU A 17 20.47 1.26 -13.15
CA LEU A 17 20.13 2.35 -12.26
C LEU A 17 19.40 1.72 -11.06
N PRO A 18 19.65 2.10 -9.82
CA PRO A 18 18.99 1.50 -8.68
C PRO A 18 17.54 2.00 -8.61
N SER A 19 16.60 1.17 -9.05
CA SER A 19 15.19 1.35 -8.74
C SER A 19 15.00 1.07 -7.25
N ILE A 20 14.77 2.11 -6.47
CA ILE A 20 14.33 2.01 -5.08
C ILE A 20 12.87 1.52 -5.15
N PHE A 21 12.64 0.27 -4.79
CA PHE A 21 11.30 -0.28 -4.61
C PHE A 21 10.70 0.39 -3.36
N VAL A 22 9.74 1.26 -3.54
CA VAL A 22 8.94 1.85 -2.45
C VAL A 22 7.66 1.05 -2.35
N PRO A 23 7.39 0.37 -1.22
CA PRO A 23 6.08 -0.24 -1.00
C PRO A 23 5.03 0.86 -0.94
N THR A 24 3.96 0.74 -1.70
CA THR A 24 2.80 1.62 -1.65
C THR A 24 2.15 1.53 -0.27
N ALA A 25 2.35 2.56 0.56
CA ALA A 25 1.64 2.68 1.82
C ALA A 25 0.29 3.34 1.57
N ASN A 26 -0.79 2.64 1.91
CA ASN A 26 -2.13 3.20 1.93
C ASN A 26 -2.23 4.34 2.95
N ALA A 27 -2.81 5.44 2.49
CA ALA A 27 -3.00 6.64 3.30
C ALA A 27 -4.06 6.38 4.40
N TRP A 28 -3.66 6.57 5.66
CA TRP A 28 -4.59 6.68 6.78
C TRP A 28 -4.42 8.03 7.46
N SER A 29 -5.49 8.79 7.51
CA SER A 29 -5.65 9.93 8.39
C SER A 29 -6.29 9.41 9.68
N ILE A 30 -5.55 9.32 10.78
CA ILE A 30 -6.11 9.08 12.10
C ILE A 30 -5.57 10.16 13.02
N TYR A 31 -6.42 11.14 13.32
CA TYR A 31 -6.32 11.91 14.53
C TYR A 31 -7.04 11.10 15.62
N ASP A 32 -6.30 10.39 16.44
CA ASP A 32 -6.87 9.85 17.68
C ASP A 32 -5.99 10.25 18.86
N THR A 33 -6.58 10.98 19.78
CA THR A 33 -5.92 11.55 20.97
C THR A 33 -5.81 10.55 22.13
N ASP A 34 -6.36 9.35 22.00
CA ASP A 34 -6.39 8.34 23.06
C ASP A 34 -5.26 7.30 22.99
N TYR A 35 -4.53 7.23 21.89
CA TYR A 35 -3.45 6.25 21.71
C TYR A 35 -2.23 6.41 22.67
N GLY A 36 -2.15 7.53 23.39
CA GLY A 36 -1.07 7.83 24.32
C GLY A 36 -1.14 7.08 25.65
N MET A 37 -2.30 6.59 26.06
CA MET A 37 -2.50 6.02 27.41
C MET A 37 -2.31 4.51 27.47
N GLU A 38 -2.67 3.76 26.45
CA GLU A 38 -2.53 2.29 26.45
C GLU A 38 -1.09 1.84 26.25
N TRP A 39 -0.35 2.50 25.36
CA TRP A 39 1.09 2.25 25.19
C TRP A 39 1.87 2.51 26.49
N TYR A 40 1.37 3.42 27.31
CA TYR A 40 1.92 3.76 28.62
C TYR A 40 1.86 2.60 29.63
N GLU A 41 0.84 1.76 29.61
CA GLU A 41 0.74 0.60 30.50
C GLU A 41 1.57 -0.61 30.03
N GLN A 42 1.70 -0.81 28.71
CA GLN A 42 2.48 -1.93 28.16
C GLN A 42 3.99 -1.75 28.30
N SER A 43 4.50 -0.51 28.26
CA SER A 43 5.92 -0.25 28.53
C SER A 43 6.34 -0.56 29.97
N LYS A 44 5.38 -0.71 30.89
CA LYS A 44 5.64 -1.10 32.29
C LYS A 44 6.01 -2.58 32.46
N THR A 45 5.55 -3.47 31.60
CA THR A 45 5.70 -4.91 31.79
C THR A 45 6.96 -5.51 31.18
N ALA A 46 7.52 -4.87 30.15
CA ALA A 46 8.72 -5.37 29.46
C ALA A 46 10.08 -5.02 30.13
N VAL A 47 10.07 -4.28 31.23
CA VAL A 47 11.29 -3.62 31.78
C VAL A 47 11.63 -4.07 33.20
N THR A 48 11.14 -5.20 33.70
CA THR A 48 11.23 -5.48 35.15
C THR A 48 12.48 -6.16 35.65
N ASP A 49 13.32 -6.84 34.88
CA ASP A 49 14.39 -7.68 35.44
C ASP A 49 15.84 -7.20 35.30
N ASP A 50 16.15 -6.25 34.40
CA ASP A 50 17.55 -5.76 34.23
C ASP A 50 17.77 -4.29 34.65
N MET A 51 16.79 -3.59 35.17
CA MET A 51 16.85 -2.15 35.42
C MET A 51 17.42 -1.71 36.77
N GLU A 52 17.68 -2.60 37.72
CA GLU A 52 18.25 -2.21 39.03
C GLU A 52 19.73 -1.78 38.96
N GLN A 53 20.47 -2.08 37.90
CA GLN A 53 21.90 -1.76 37.78
C GLN A 53 22.25 -0.48 37.01
N LEU A 54 21.26 0.24 36.38
CA LEU A 54 21.52 1.36 35.48
C LEU A 54 21.26 2.74 36.10
N ASN A 55 21.38 2.90 37.37
CA ASN A 55 20.85 4.04 38.16
C ASN A 55 21.64 5.36 38.11
N GLN A 56 22.58 5.63 37.21
CA GLN A 56 23.32 6.91 37.14
C GLN A 56 23.90 7.30 35.77
N SER A 57 23.27 7.00 34.66
CA SER A 57 23.86 7.38 33.37
C SER A 57 22.93 8.27 32.49
N ASN A 58 23.54 9.02 31.58
CA ASN A 58 23.02 10.06 30.72
C ASN A 58 21.84 9.61 29.84
N ALA A 59 21.12 10.55 29.21
CA ALA A 59 20.01 10.31 28.27
C ALA A 59 20.32 9.27 27.17
N ILE A 60 21.59 9.08 26.85
CA ILE A 60 22.09 8.07 25.89
C ILE A 60 21.80 6.64 26.34
N ASP A 61 21.82 6.34 27.64
CA ASP A 61 21.58 5.00 28.19
C ASP A 61 20.10 4.58 28.11
N SER A 62 19.24 5.49 27.66
CA SER A 62 17.81 5.26 27.45
C SER A 62 17.47 4.96 25.98
N LEU A 63 18.46 4.90 25.08
CA LEU A 63 18.26 4.54 23.68
C LEU A 63 18.24 3.02 23.52
N VAL A 64 17.18 2.50 22.93
CA VAL A 64 17.07 1.11 22.49
C VAL A 64 17.44 1.03 21.02
N TYR A 65 18.15 0.00 20.62
CA TYR A 65 18.60 -0.16 19.24
C TYR A 65 18.55 -1.63 18.79
N THR A 66 18.49 -1.82 17.47
CA THR A 66 18.63 -3.11 16.82
C THR A 66 19.84 -3.10 15.91
N VAL A 67 20.63 -4.18 15.89
CA VAL A 67 21.74 -4.34 14.96
C VAL A 67 21.21 -4.88 13.63
N ARG A 68 21.50 -4.16 12.54
CA ARG A 68 21.14 -4.54 11.18
C ARG A 68 22.10 -5.61 10.63
N GLU A 69 21.78 -6.19 9.49
CA GLU A 69 22.60 -7.24 8.84
C GLU A 69 23.99 -6.76 8.42
N ASP A 70 24.12 -5.47 8.09
CA ASP A 70 25.41 -4.83 7.75
C ASP A 70 26.28 -4.52 8.98
N GLY A 71 25.80 -4.86 10.18
CA GLY A 71 26.47 -4.59 11.45
C GLY A 71 26.26 -3.18 12.01
N SER A 72 25.49 -2.32 11.32
CA SER A 72 25.12 -1.00 11.82
C SER A 72 23.99 -1.08 12.84
N ALA A 73 23.82 -0.02 13.65
CA ALA A 73 22.73 0.11 14.60
C ALA A 73 21.63 1.03 14.09
N MET A 74 20.38 0.65 14.33
CA MET A 74 19.19 1.48 14.16
C MET A 74 18.55 1.73 15.52
N ILE A 75 18.33 2.98 15.87
CA ILE A 75 17.57 3.33 17.09
C ILE A 75 16.12 2.93 16.88
N THR A 76 15.58 2.16 17.81
CA THR A 76 14.19 1.65 17.75
C THR A 76 13.27 2.26 18.80
N SER A 77 13.83 2.77 19.90
CA SER A 77 13.04 3.45 20.92
C SER A 77 13.90 4.35 21.81
N TYR A 78 13.24 5.33 22.44
CA TYR A 78 13.79 6.14 23.51
C TYR A 78 12.97 5.90 24.78
N ALA A 79 13.52 5.13 25.71
CA ALA A 79 12.90 4.83 27.01
C ALA A 79 13.40 5.83 28.06
N ALA A 80 12.71 6.95 28.24
CA ALA A 80 13.06 7.93 29.26
C ALA A 80 12.85 7.33 30.68
N LYS A 81 13.90 7.30 31.49
CA LYS A 81 13.85 6.78 32.87
C LYS A 81 13.08 7.67 33.85
N PHE A 82 12.70 8.88 33.46
CA PHE A 82 12.13 9.85 34.36
C PHE A 82 10.60 9.88 34.21
N TRP A 83 9.94 9.04 34.96
CA TRP A 83 8.48 8.86 34.93
C TRP A 83 7.68 10.03 35.52
N TYR A 84 8.33 10.91 36.31
CA TYR A 84 7.68 12.08 36.89
C TYR A 84 8.72 13.04 37.43
N ASP A 85 9.03 14.10 36.69
CA ASP A 85 9.68 15.26 37.28
C ASP A 85 8.60 16.26 37.67
N PRO A 86 8.53 16.67 38.96
CA PRO A 86 7.57 17.66 39.40
C PRO A 86 7.84 19.06 38.83
N ASP A 87 8.96 19.28 38.19
CA ASP A 87 9.27 20.55 37.50
C ASP A 87 8.58 20.60 36.12
N PRO A 88 7.54 21.43 35.93
CA PRO A 88 6.86 21.55 34.64
C PRO A 88 7.75 22.09 33.52
N ASN A 89 8.94 22.62 33.86
CA ASN A 89 9.91 23.16 32.91
C ASN A 89 11.03 22.15 32.57
N PHE A 90 11.03 20.97 33.17
CA PHE A 90 12.04 19.95 32.86
C PHE A 90 11.88 19.52 31.40
N SER A 91 13.00 19.53 30.67
CA SER A 91 13.08 19.04 29.29
C SER A 91 14.46 18.47 29.01
N VAL A 92 14.55 17.55 28.08
CA VAL A 92 15.77 16.85 27.71
C VAL A 92 16.23 17.29 26.32
N GLU A 93 17.53 17.52 26.17
CA GLU A 93 18.19 17.62 24.88
C GLU A 93 18.80 16.26 24.52
N LEU A 94 18.33 15.68 23.41
CA LEU A 94 18.74 14.33 22.99
C LEU A 94 19.82 14.44 21.91
N ASN A 95 21.05 14.09 22.28
CA ASN A 95 22.15 13.98 21.34
C ASN A 95 22.34 12.51 20.98
N ILE A 96 21.94 12.10 19.78
CA ILE A 96 22.09 10.72 19.31
C ILE A 96 23.59 10.44 19.09
N PRO A 97 24.14 9.35 19.65
CA PRO A 97 25.55 9.01 19.46
C PRO A 97 25.79 8.45 18.06
N SER A 98 27.01 8.63 17.55
CA SER A 98 27.44 8.02 16.28
C SER A 98 27.72 6.52 16.35
N GLU A 99 27.89 5.98 17.59
CA GLU A 99 28.19 4.59 17.85
C GLU A 99 27.54 4.15 19.17
N ILE A 100 26.98 2.92 19.20
CA ILE A 100 26.45 2.28 20.40
C ILE A 100 27.01 0.86 20.47
N ASN A 101 27.72 0.52 21.55
CA ASN A 101 28.31 -0.81 21.81
C ASN A 101 29.14 -1.35 20.63
N GLY A 102 29.91 -0.48 19.94
CA GLY A 102 30.75 -0.85 18.80
C GLY A 102 30.02 -0.91 17.47
N HIS A 103 28.74 -0.54 17.41
CA HIS A 103 27.95 -0.47 16.19
C HIS A 103 27.71 0.98 15.79
N THR A 104 28.03 1.34 14.54
CA THR A 104 27.76 2.67 14.00
C THR A 104 26.27 2.90 13.89
N VAL A 105 25.74 3.98 14.45
CA VAL A 105 24.32 4.34 14.38
C VAL A 105 24.03 4.99 13.05
N THR A 106 23.23 4.32 12.19
CA THR A 106 22.97 4.76 10.82
C THR A 106 21.52 5.13 10.54
N ALA A 107 20.58 4.81 11.45
CA ALA A 107 19.18 5.12 11.26
C ALA A 107 18.44 5.40 12.57
N ILE A 108 17.41 6.23 12.45
CA ILE A 108 16.31 6.34 13.41
C ILE A 108 15.16 5.50 12.86
N GLY A 109 14.77 4.45 13.57
CA GLY A 109 13.72 3.52 13.14
C GLY A 109 12.32 4.09 13.28
N ASP A 110 11.35 3.34 12.81
CA ASP A 110 9.94 3.73 12.86
C ASP A 110 9.48 3.93 14.31
N GLY A 111 8.82 5.06 14.57
CA GLY A 111 8.33 5.42 15.89
C GLY A 111 9.37 5.66 17.00
N ALA A 112 10.66 5.67 16.69
CA ALA A 112 11.76 5.52 17.66
C ALA A 112 11.87 6.65 18.70
N LEU A 113 11.70 7.90 18.31
CA LEU A 113 11.90 9.07 19.16
C LEU A 113 10.57 9.81 19.37
N ARG A 114 9.59 9.08 19.88
CA ARG A 114 8.28 9.67 20.23
C ARG A 114 8.30 10.16 21.67
N GLU A 115 7.86 11.39 21.86
CA GLU A 115 7.67 11.99 23.19
C GLU A 115 6.53 11.28 23.90
N SER A 116 6.84 10.55 24.98
CA SER A 116 5.84 9.88 25.80
C SER A 116 5.54 10.63 27.11
N ALA A 117 6.51 10.69 28.01
CA ALA A 117 6.35 11.32 29.31
C ALA A 117 7.39 12.43 29.58
N THR A 118 8.51 12.41 28.86
CA THR A 118 9.59 13.40 29.02
C THR A 118 9.57 14.36 27.86
N LYS A 119 9.52 15.65 28.15
CA LYS A 119 9.60 16.71 27.13
C LYS A 119 10.97 16.68 26.46
N ILE A 120 11.01 16.45 25.15
CA ILE A 120 12.21 16.58 24.34
C ILE A 120 12.25 18.00 23.77
N SER A 121 13.18 18.82 24.22
CA SER A 121 13.32 20.21 23.76
C SER A 121 14.27 20.37 22.58
N GLY A 122 15.10 19.36 22.31
CA GLY A 122 16.03 19.41 21.19
C GLY A 122 16.54 18.03 20.81
N ILE A 123 16.78 17.83 19.52
CA ILE A 123 17.39 16.60 18.98
C ILE A 123 18.54 17.00 18.06
N THR A 124 19.69 16.34 18.26
CA THR A 124 20.86 16.44 17.36
C THR A 124 21.20 15.05 16.84
N LEU A 125 21.21 14.91 15.51
CA LEU A 125 21.62 13.68 14.84
C LEU A 125 23.13 13.70 14.53
N PRO A 126 23.83 12.57 14.70
CA PRO A 126 25.24 12.45 14.35
C PRO A 126 25.43 12.35 12.83
N PRO A 127 26.64 12.62 12.31
CA PRO A 127 26.89 12.56 10.86
C PRO A 127 26.70 11.18 10.21
N THR A 128 26.55 10.15 11.01
CA THR A 128 26.39 8.76 10.56
C THR A 128 24.97 8.39 10.17
N ILE A 129 23.96 9.16 10.59
CA ILE A 129 22.55 8.87 10.25
C ILE A 129 22.31 9.09 8.76
N LYS A 130 21.77 8.07 8.12
CA LYS A 130 21.37 8.03 6.70
C LYS A 130 19.87 8.08 6.49
N GLU A 131 19.10 7.64 7.48
CA GLU A 131 17.66 7.39 7.33
C GLU A 131 16.92 7.79 8.60
N ILE A 132 15.76 8.45 8.42
CA ILE A 132 14.73 8.67 9.44
C ILE A 132 13.49 7.91 8.99
N GLY A 133 13.05 6.95 9.80
CA GLY A 133 11.92 6.04 9.56
C GLY A 133 10.56 6.72 9.66
N ASN A 134 9.51 5.91 9.46
CA ASN A 134 8.14 6.40 9.54
C ASN A 134 7.80 6.83 10.96
N ARG A 135 7.16 8.00 11.13
CA ARG A 135 6.76 8.54 12.44
C ARG A 135 7.89 8.52 13.47
N ALA A 136 9.13 8.59 13.03
CA ALA A 136 10.32 8.34 13.86
C ALA A 136 10.57 9.41 14.92
N ILE A 137 10.24 10.66 14.63
CA ILE A 137 10.46 11.79 15.54
C ILE A 137 9.12 12.47 15.80
N TYR A 138 8.69 12.47 17.05
CA TYR A 138 7.53 13.21 17.50
C TYR A 138 7.87 13.95 18.79
N GLY A 139 7.94 15.29 18.71
CA GLY A 139 8.30 16.12 19.86
C GLY A 139 7.43 17.37 19.93
N ARG A 140 6.40 17.35 20.78
CA ARG A 140 5.47 18.49 20.95
C ARG A 140 6.18 19.77 21.41
N TYR A 141 7.23 19.63 22.23
CA TYR A 141 7.98 20.74 22.82
C TYR A 141 9.33 20.96 22.17
N LEU A 142 9.53 20.44 20.94
CA LEU A 142 10.81 20.50 20.23
C LEU A 142 11.09 21.93 19.81
N LYS A 143 12.19 22.51 20.34
CA LYS A 143 12.65 23.88 20.01
C LYS A 143 13.65 23.88 18.87
N TYR A 144 14.43 22.79 18.73
CA TYR A 144 15.33 22.62 17.61
C TYR A 144 15.46 21.15 17.22
N LEU A 145 15.66 20.92 15.93
CA LEU A 145 16.01 19.63 15.35
C LEU A 145 17.19 19.86 14.41
N LYS A 146 18.34 19.30 14.77
CA LYS A 146 19.53 19.40 13.94
C LYS A 146 19.70 18.10 13.15
N LEU A 147 19.37 18.15 11.88
CA LEU A 147 19.66 17.09 10.91
C LEU A 147 21.13 17.14 10.49
N ASN A 148 21.70 16.03 10.08
CA ASN A 148 23.11 15.90 9.73
C ASN A 148 23.33 15.92 8.21
N ASP A 149 24.49 16.39 7.76
CA ASP A 149 24.90 16.47 6.35
C ASP A 149 25.09 15.10 5.66
N GLY A 150 24.87 13.99 6.36
CA GLY A 150 24.92 12.65 5.81
C GLY A 150 23.55 12.01 5.61
N LEU A 151 22.47 12.67 6.03
CA LEU A 151 21.09 12.16 5.92
C LEU A 151 20.66 12.08 4.44
N GLU A 152 20.13 10.96 4.02
CA GLU A 152 19.74 10.67 2.63
C GLU A 152 18.22 10.48 2.48
N VAL A 153 17.55 9.89 3.51
CA VAL A 153 16.14 9.49 3.43
C VAL A 153 15.36 9.99 4.64
N ILE A 154 14.25 10.66 4.38
CA ILE A 154 13.21 11.01 5.37
C ILE A 154 11.93 10.31 4.88
N LYS A 155 11.42 9.31 5.64
CA LYS A 155 10.25 8.51 5.26
C LYS A 155 8.93 9.22 5.51
N ASP A 156 7.82 8.48 5.32
CA ASP A 156 6.47 9.02 5.48
C ASP A 156 6.19 9.38 6.94
N PHE A 157 5.52 10.51 7.15
CA PHE A 157 5.18 11.03 8.49
C PHE A 157 6.38 11.16 9.44
N ALA A 158 7.61 11.14 8.96
CA ALA A 158 8.82 10.87 9.72
C ALA A 158 9.06 11.83 10.89
N ILE A 159 8.72 13.11 10.73
CA ILE A 159 9.07 14.18 11.65
C ILE A 159 7.82 15.01 11.98
N ASN A 160 7.41 15.00 13.24
CA ASN A 160 6.45 15.95 13.78
C ASN A 160 7.15 16.84 14.80
N CYS A 161 7.31 18.14 14.45
CA CYS A 161 8.03 19.12 15.23
C CYS A 161 7.20 19.79 16.33
N GLY A 162 5.93 19.40 16.50
CA GLY A 162 5.04 20.00 17.52
C GLY A 162 4.79 21.49 17.34
N ASP A 163 4.69 22.20 18.48
CA ASP A 163 4.13 23.54 18.55
C ASP A 163 5.19 24.65 18.73
N GLU A 164 6.49 24.31 18.88
CA GLU A 164 7.52 25.29 19.21
C GLU A 164 8.61 25.46 18.14
N LEU A 165 8.88 24.46 17.30
CA LEU A 165 9.92 24.54 16.29
C LEU A 165 9.48 25.40 15.10
N GLU A 166 10.09 26.56 14.93
CA GLU A 166 9.76 27.50 13.85
C GLU A 166 10.59 27.30 12.57
N THR A 167 11.77 26.70 12.69
CA THR A 167 12.75 26.63 11.58
C THR A 167 13.36 25.25 11.48
N LEU A 168 13.38 24.66 10.27
CA LEU A 168 14.05 23.41 9.97
C LEU A 168 14.91 23.53 8.73
N VAL A 169 16.17 23.09 8.83
CA VAL A 169 17.09 22.99 7.72
C VAL A 169 17.21 21.52 7.31
N ILE A 170 16.76 21.20 6.11
CA ILE A 170 16.94 19.89 5.51
C ILE A 170 18.26 19.91 4.71
N PRO A 171 19.23 19.05 5.06
CA PRO A 171 20.55 19.11 4.44
C PRO A 171 20.55 18.70 2.97
N ASN A 172 21.52 19.20 2.21
CA ASN A 172 21.65 18.91 0.76
C ASN A 172 21.96 17.44 0.41
N SER A 173 22.29 16.63 1.41
CA SER A 173 22.47 15.19 1.23
C SER A 173 21.16 14.43 1.09
N VAL A 174 20.02 15.01 1.51
CA VAL A 174 18.70 14.37 1.43
C VAL A 174 18.25 14.29 -0.02
N LYS A 175 17.90 13.08 -0.44
CA LYS A 175 17.43 12.74 -1.79
C LYS A 175 15.98 12.36 -1.83
N TYR A 176 15.47 11.82 -0.75
CA TYR A 176 14.11 11.26 -0.63
C TYR A 176 13.38 11.89 0.54
N ILE A 177 12.20 12.48 0.29
CA ILE A 177 11.27 12.95 1.32
C ILE A 177 9.92 12.32 1.05
N GLY A 178 9.47 11.46 1.96
CA GLY A 178 8.21 10.70 1.87
C GLY A 178 6.95 11.56 2.04
N SER A 179 5.82 10.91 1.98
CA SER A 179 4.51 11.56 2.07
C SER A 179 4.26 12.09 3.49
N GLU A 180 3.75 13.32 3.58
CA GLU A 180 3.46 14.02 4.85
C GLU A 180 4.64 13.97 5.85
N ALA A 181 5.84 13.90 5.32
CA ALA A 181 7.05 13.54 6.06
C ALA A 181 7.40 14.50 7.20
N ILE A 182 7.04 15.79 7.08
CA ILE A 182 7.46 16.84 8.02
C ILE A 182 6.26 17.70 8.38
N SER A 183 5.90 17.73 9.65
CA SER A 183 4.79 18.52 10.18
C SER A 183 5.21 19.28 11.45
N GLY A 184 4.40 20.26 11.86
CA GLY A 184 4.63 21.04 13.08
C GLY A 184 3.90 22.37 13.02
N GLU A 185 3.06 22.66 14.01
CA GLU A 185 2.16 23.82 13.97
C GLU A 185 2.88 25.17 13.92
N ALA A 186 4.08 25.27 14.52
CA ALA A 186 4.91 26.47 14.48
C ALA A 186 5.88 26.53 13.30
N LEU A 187 6.06 25.43 12.56
CA LEU A 187 7.08 25.30 11.52
C LEU A 187 6.75 26.15 10.29
N LYS A 188 7.43 27.28 10.13
CA LYS A 188 7.19 28.27 9.08
C LYS A 188 8.37 28.51 8.15
N ASN A 189 9.61 28.25 8.62
CA ASN A 189 10.82 28.47 7.85
C ASN A 189 11.49 27.13 7.56
N ILE A 190 11.49 26.73 6.31
CA ILE A 190 12.07 25.46 5.88
C ILE A 190 13.13 25.74 4.82
N THR A 191 14.29 25.11 4.95
CA THR A 191 15.30 25.09 3.90
C THR A 191 15.31 23.72 3.28
N MET A 192 15.12 23.64 1.96
CA MET A 192 15.10 22.40 1.17
C MET A 192 16.46 22.11 0.54
N PRO A 193 16.81 20.85 0.30
CA PRO A 193 17.97 20.50 -0.51
C PRO A 193 17.78 20.88 -1.98
N ASP A 194 18.89 21.11 -2.69
CA ASP A 194 18.84 21.49 -4.11
C ASP A 194 18.69 20.29 -5.08
N ASN A 195 18.95 19.07 -4.61
CA ASN A 195 19.12 17.88 -5.44
C ASN A 195 18.26 16.69 -4.96
N LEU A 196 16.96 16.93 -4.71
CA LEU A 196 16.03 15.85 -4.43
C LEU A 196 15.87 14.96 -5.66
N GLU A 197 15.69 13.68 -5.39
CA GLU A 197 15.36 12.63 -6.37
C GLU A 197 13.90 12.22 -6.26
N PHE A 198 13.26 12.46 -5.08
CA PHE A 198 11.87 12.10 -4.83
C PHE A 198 11.20 13.05 -3.84
N ILE A 199 9.94 13.39 -4.11
CA ILE A 199 9.04 14.15 -3.23
C ILE A 199 7.70 13.42 -3.16
N GLY A 200 7.34 12.95 -1.97
CA GLY A 200 6.04 12.34 -1.69
C GLY A 200 4.90 13.36 -1.65
N LYS A 201 3.73 12.90 -1.29
CA LYS A 201 2.52 13.70 -1.21
C LYS A 201 2.60 14.69 -0.04
N ARG A 202 2.33 15.98 -0.32
CA ARG A 202 2.12 17.03 0.70
C ARG A 202 3.13 17.01 1.85
N ILE A 203 4.41 16.96 1.54
CA ILE A 203 5.50 16.71 2.50
C ILE A 203 5.53 17.62 3.74
N PHE A 204 4.85 18.79 3.72
CA PHE A 204 4.75 19.74 4.84
C PHE A 204 3.33 19.85 5.42
N PHE A 205 2.49 18.85 5.21
CA PHE A 205 1.09 18.88 5.62
C PHE A 205 0.93 19.20 7.11
N GLY A 206 0.00 20.12 7.40
CA GLY A 206 -0.33 20.55 8.76
C GLY A 206 0.65 21.55 9.41
N SER A 207 1.76 21.87 8.73
CA SER A 207 2.72 22.87 9.22
C SER A 207 2.20 24.31 9.06
N ALA A 208 2.80 25.27 9.80
CA ALA A 208 2.55 26.70 9.56
C ALA A 208 2.99 27.12 8.14
N TYR A 209 4.02 26.48 7.58
CA TYR A 209 4.47 26.68 6.19
C TYR A 209 3.38 26.31 5.19
N ASP A 210 2.70 25.16 5.39
CA ASP A 210 1.62 24.68 4.52
C ASP A 210 0.39 25.62 4.59
N LYS A 211 0.07 26.12 5.78
CA LYS A 211 -1.07 27.01 6.02
C LYS A 211 -0.85 28.45 5.52
N ASP A 212 0.39 28.86 5.26
CA ASP A 212 0.72 30.22 4.84
C ASP A 212 0.46 30.42 3.33
N ALA A 213 -0.52 31.25 3.01
CA ALA A 213 -0.87 31.63 1.64
C ALA A 213 0.30 32.30 0.88
N ALA A 214 1.29 32.90 1.59
CA ALA A 214 2.47 33.49 0.94
C ALA A 214 3.38 32.44 0.28
N ASN A 215 3.27 31.18 0.66
CA ASN A 215 4.01 30.06 0.06
C ASN A 215 3.29 29.47 -1.18
N ARG A 216 2.20 30.10 -1.64
CA ARG A 216 1.42 29.66 -2.78
C ARG A 216 1.41 30.72 -3.89
N VAL A 217 1.50 30.26 -5.12
CA VAL A 217 1.32 31.07 -6.33
C VAL A 217 0.15 30.44 -7.10
N ASP A 218 -0.90 31.23 -7.32
CA ASP A 218 -2.13 30.73 -7.95
C ASP A 218 -2.69 29.44 -7.29
N GLY A 219 -2.62 29.40 -5.95
CA GLY A 219 -3.05 28.26 -5.13
C GLY A 219 -2.06 27.09 -5.06
N ILE A 220 -1.03 27.06 -5.90
CA ILE A 220 -0.03 25.99 -5.95
C ILE A 220 1.11 26.32 -4.98
N GLN A 221 1.46 25.36 -4.13
CA GLN A 221 2.56 25.49 -3.17
C GLN A 221 3.89 25.12 -3.81
N TYR A 222 4.84 26.05 -3.76
CA TYR A 222 6.19 25.84 -4.25
C TYR A 222 7.22 26.04 -3.15
N HIS A 223 8.32 25.29 -3.28
CA HIS A 223 9.57 25.58 -2.56
C HIS A 223 10.75 25.52 -3.53
N GLY A 224 11.35 26.69 -3.83
CA GLY A 224 12.41 26.77 -4.83
C GLY A 224 11.95 26.22 -6.19
N GLN A 225 12.61 25.17 -6.66
CA GLN A 225 12.33 24.49 -7.93
C GLN A 225 11.32 23.32 -7.79
N TYR A 226 10.77 23.11 -6.61
CA TYR A 226 9.87 22.01 -6.32
C TYR A 226 8.43 22.47 -6.20
N LEU A 227 7.50 21.75 -6.81
CA LEU A 227 6.08 21.87 -6.58
C LEU A 227 5.71 20.86 -5.47
N ILE A 228 5.32 21.38 -4.31
CA ILE A 228 5.05 20.57 -3.11
C ILE A 228 3.61 20.06 -3.08
N ALA A 229 2.65 20.94 -3.40
CA ALA A 229 1.25 20.59 -3.45
C ALA A 229 0.52 21.50 -4.44
N GLY A 230 -0.37 20.93 -5.22
CA GLY A 230 -1.25 21.64 -6.12
C GLY A 230 -2.54 22.08 -5.44
N ILE A 231 -3.53 22.39 -6.26
CA ILE A 231 -4.87 22.76 -5.82
C ILE A 231 -5.72 21.49 -5.76
N ARG A 232 -6.50 21.34 -4.71
CA ARG A 232 -7.45 20.24 -4.54
C ARG A 232 -8.81 20.79 -4.19
N ILE A 233 -9.87 20.13 -4.65
CA ILE A 233 -11.18 20.30 -4.04
C ILE A 233 -11.06 19.75 -2.61
N GLY A 234 -11.31 20.60 -1.62
CA GLY A 234 -11.26 20.17 -0.23
C GLY A 234 -12.35 19.14 0.06
N TYR A 235 -12.02 17.87 0.06
CA TYR A 235 -12.66 17.01 1.02
C TYR A 235 -12.10 17.43 2.37
N ALA A 236 -12.84 18.32 3.05
CA ALA A 236 -12.64 18.47 4.48
C ALA A 236 -12.74 17.07 5.06
N ALA A 237 -11.68 16.62 5.74
CA ALA A 237 -11.76 15.47 6.60
C ALA A 237 -13.06 15.65 7.41
N ILE A 238 -13.93 14.67 7.34
CA ILE A 238 -15.17 14.69 8.12
C ILE A 238 -14.72 14.39 9.55
N ASP A 239 -14.33 15.46 10.27
CA ASP A 239 -13.96 15.38 11.70
C ASP A 239 -15.19 15.10 12.58
N ASN A 240 -16.28 14.63 12.00
CA ASN A 240 -17.43 14.19 12.79
C ASN A 240 -18.16 13.04 12.08
N PRO A 241 -18.10 11.82 12.61
CA PRO A 241 -18.82 10.67 12.09
C PRO A 241 -20.31 10.65 12.41
N ASP A 242 -20.91 11.78 12.84
CA ASP A 242 -22.36 11.84 13.05
C ASP A 242 -23.11 11.98 11.71
N PRO A 243 -23.69 10.88 11.16
CA PRO A 243 -24.43 10.92 9.91
C PRO A 243 -25.73 11.73 10.01
N SER A 244 -26.13 12.18 11.21
CA SER A 244 -27.33 12.99 11.44
C SER A 244 -27.05 14.49 11.47
N ALA A 245 -25.76 14.92 11.41
CA ALA A 245 -25.44 16.34 11.39
C ALA A 245 -25.90 17.00 10.09
N PRO A 246 -26.55 18.16 10.16
CA PRO A 246 -26.98 18.90 8.98
C PRO A 246 -25.78 19.19 8.05
N THR A 247 -25.95 19.01 6.76
CA THR A 247 -24.94 19.24 5.71
C THR A 247 -24.46 20.70 5.62
N GLU A 248 -25.02 21.59 6.44
CA GLU A 248 -24.73 23.03 6.47
C GLU A 248 -23.42 23.38 7.23
N ASN A 249 -22.80 22.44 7.94
CA ASN A 249 -21.52 22.65 8.64
C ASN A 249 -20.31 22.07 7.93
N ARG A 250 -20.42 21.77 6.64
CA ARG A 250 -19.24 21.55 5.80
C ARG A 250 -18.57 22.91 5.58
N GLN A 251 -17.59 23.27 6.36
CA GLN A 251 -16.62 24.29 5.97
C GLN A 251 -15.84 23.73 4.80
N ILE A 252 -16.40 23.94 3.60
CA ILE A 252 -15.64 23.90 2.38
C ILE A 252 -14.65 25.05 2.53
N HIS A 253 -13.38 24.77 2.70
CA HIS A 253 -12.37 25.75 2.35
C HIS A 253 -12.49 25.91 0.84
N GLU A 254 -13.25 26.94 0.44
CA GLU A 254 -13.42 27.36 -0.95
C GLU A 254 -12.04 27.77 -1.48
N TRP A 255 -11.30 26.81 -2.00
CA TRP A 255 -10.32 27.10 -3.03
C TRP A 255 -11.16 27.13 -4.32
N GLU A 256 -11.39 28.31 -4.86
CA GLU A 256 -12.27 28.56 -6.01
C GLU A 256 -11.91 27.65 -7.19
N ALA A 257 -12.93 27.33 -7.98
CA ALA A 257 -12.87 26.58 -9.24
C ALA A 257 -11.65 26.98 -10.07
N VAL A 258 -10.81 26.02 -10.39
CA VAL A 258 -9.47 26.33 -10.85
C VAL A 258 -9.37 26.42 -12.34
N GLY A 259 -10.12 25.92 -13.16
CA GLY A 259 -10.02 26.08 -14.62
C GLY A 259 -8.61 25.73 -15.16
N ASP A 260 -8.07 26.61 -15.98
CA ASP A 260 -6.75 26.44 -16.61
C ASP A 260 -5.62 26.80 -15.65
N ILE A 261 -4.62 25.94 -15.51
CA ILE A 261 -3.44 26.21 -14.69
C ILE A 261 -2.14 26.20 -15.51
N ALA A 262 -1.15 26.97 -15.03
CA ALA A 262 0.23 26.93 -15.54
C ALA A 262 1.19 26.65 -14.41
N ILE A 263 1.90 25.51 -14.46
CA ILE A 263 2.98 25.23 -13.52
C ILE A 263 4.15 26.13 -13.86
N ARG A 264 4.67 26.81 -12.82
CA ARG A 264 5.74 27.79 -12.94
C ARG A 264 6.97 27.23 -13.66
N GLU A 265 7.49 27.97 -14.65
CA GLU A 265 8.75 27.64 -15.31
C GLU A 265 9.91 27.62 -14.29
N GLY A 266 10.82 26.67 -14.45
CA GLY A 266 11.87 26.37 -13.45
C GLY A 266 11.48 25.29 -12.46
N THR A 267 10.24 24.81 -12.47
CA THR A 267 9.84 23.62 -11.68
C THR A 267 10.48 22.37 -12.30
N THR A 268 11.29 21.67 -11.51
CA THR A 268 12.00 20.46 -11.96
C THR A 268 11.38 19.16 -11.48
N MET A 269 10.59 19.23 -10.41
CA MET A 269 9.95 18.06 -9.78
C MET A 269 8.61 18.47 -9.15
N MET A 270 7.66 17.55 -9.17
CA MET A 270 6.35 17.63 -8.51
C MET A 270 6.27 16.58 -7.42
N GLY A 271 5.59 16.90 -6.33
CA GLY A 271 5.20 15.93 -5.32
C GLY A 271 4.11 14.98 -5.87
N GLU A 272 4.09 13.76 -5.33
CA GLU A 272 3.03 12.79 -5.64
C GLU A 272 1.65 13.35 -5.32
N ASP A 273 0.66 12.92 -6.09
CA ASP A 273 -0.76 13.28 -5.92
C ASP A 273 -0.98 14.81 -5.82
N ALA A 274 -0.10 15.60 -6.47
CA ALA A 274 -0.09 17.07 -6.29
C ALA A 274 -1.41 17.73 -6.70
N PHE A 275 -2.04 17.27 -7.78
CA PHE A 275 -3.31 17.78 -8.29
C PHE A 275 -4.45 16.75 -8.23
N GLY A 276 -4.26 15.66 -7.51
CA GLY A 276 -5.30 14.63 -7.43
C GLY A 276 -6.65 15.19 -6.98
N MET A 277 -7.73 14.81 -7.68
CA MET A 277 -9.12 15.26 -7.40
C MET A 277 -9.30 16.78 -7.53
N SER A 278 -8.60 17.46 -8.45
CA SER A 278 -8.76 18.89 -8.68
C SER A 278 -9.69 19.19 -9.88
N ASP A 279 -10.36 20.37 -9.83
CA ASP A 279 -11.27 20.86 -10.89
C ASP A 279 -10.54 21.54 -12.06
N ILE A 280 -9.28 21.19 -12.30
CA ILE A 280 -8.53 21.77 -13.42
C ILE A 280 -9.10 21.32 -14.76
N THR A 281 -9.13 22.24 -15.73
CA THR A 281 -9.61 21.98 -17.09
C THR A 281 -8.47 21.80 -18.08
N SER A 282 -7.34 22.48 -17.87
CA SER A 282 -6.11 22.26 -18.63
C SER A 282 -4.88 22.54 -17.75
N VAL A 283 -3.74 21.97 -18.15
CA VAL A 283 -2.46 22.20 -17.48
C VAL A 283 -1.37 22.54 -18.48
N GLN A 284 -0.63 23.62 -18.22
CA GLN A 284 0.61 23.93 -18.92
C GLN A 284 1.78 23.42 -18.06
N LEU A 285 2.49 22.42 -18.55
CA LEU A 285 3.69 21.86 -17.92
C LEU A 285 4.93 22.65 -18.30
N PRO A 286 5.87 22.93 -17.35
CA PRO A 286 7.07 23.68 -17.63
C PRO A 286 8.11 22.88 -18.42
N SER A 287 8.95 23.57 -19.16
CA SER A 287 10.04 22.94 -19.94
C SER A 287 11.16 22.35 -19.09
N THR A 288 11.11 22.52 -17.79
CA THR A 288 12.12 22.05 -16.81
C THR A 288 11.68 20.80 -16.03
N LEU A 289 10.41 20.41 -16.13
CA LEU A 289 9.86 19.26 -15.41
C LEU A 289 10.43 17.95 -15.96
N LYS A 290 10.95 17.09 -15.09
CA LYS A 290 11.61 15.84 -15.49
C LYS A 290 10.70 14.64 -15.57
N ALA A 291 9.70 14.56 -14.68
CA ALA A 291 8.73 13.47 -14.60
C ALA A 291 7.38 13.99 -14.09
N ILE A 292 6.30 13.31 -14.47
CA ILE A 292 4.99 13.45 -13.85
C ILE A 292 4.88 12.32 -12.82
N PRO A 293 4.69 12.63 -11.52
CA PRO A 293 4.78 11.62 -10.48
C PRO A 293 3.53 10.72 -10.42
N TYR A 294 3.61 9.68 -9.58
CA TYR A 294 2.49 8.84 -9.17
C TYR A 294 1.29 9.70 -8.76
N LEU A 295 0.10 9.38 -9.31
CA LEU A 295 -1.17 10.08 -9.08
C LEU A 295 -1.13 11.61 -9.36
N GLY A 296 -0.13 12.14 -10.07
CA GLY A 296 0.09 13.58 -10.21
C GLY A 296 -1.15 14.42 -10.56
N PHE A 297 -2.03 13.88 -11.42
CA PHE A 297 -3.31 14.44 -11.87
C PHE A 297 -4.45 13.41 -11.76
N TYR A 298 -4.36 12.50 -10.78
CA TYR A 298 -5.35 11.47 -10.55
C TYR A 298 -6.74 12.06 -10.30
N TRP A 299 -7.77 11.53 -10.98
CA TRP A 299 -9.16 11.94 -10.81
C TRP A 299 -9.40 13.44 -11.04
N CYS A 300 -8.73 14.04 -12.03
CA CYS A 300 -9.06 15.39 -12.53
C CYS A 300 -10.15 15.27 -13.60
N GLU A 301 -11.40 15.07 -13.16
CA GLU A 301 -12.53 14.74 -14.08
C GLU A 301 -12.75 15.77 -15.18
N ASN A 302 -12.44 17.05 -14.93
CA ASN A 302 -12.63 18.15 -15.87
C ASN A 302 -11.43 18.42 -16.78
N LEU A 303 -10.30 17.74 -16.56
CA LEU A 303 -9.08 17.92 -17.35
C LEU A 303 -9.28 17.38 -18.78
N ASN A 304 -9.33 18.28 -19.76
CA ASN A 304 -9.67 17.91 -21.15
C ASN A 304 -8.51 18.02 -22.14
N ASN A 305 -7.45 18.76 -21.78
CA ASN A 305 -6.31 19.01 -22.66
C ASN A 305 -4.99 18.97 -21.89
N VAL A 306 -4.05 18.15 -22.38
CA VAL A 306 -2.71 18.01 -21.81
C VAL A 306 -1.67 17.93 -22.93
N VAL A 307 -0.62 18.73 -22.80
CA VAL A 307 0.59 18.62 -23.62
C VAL A 307 1.75 18.23 -22.73
N ILE A 308 2.29 17.04 -22.94
CA ILE A 308 3.45 16.52 -22.21
C ILE A 308 4.70 16.86 -23.02
N PRO A 309 5.56 17.76 -22.52
CA PRO A 309 6.75 18.19 -23.25
C PRO A 309 7.86 17.13 -23.18
N GLY A 310 8.76 17.12 -24.16
CA GLY A 310 9.80 16.08 -24.31
C GLY A 310 10.94 16.11 -23.27
N ASN A 311 10.96 17.07 -22.37
CA ASN A 311 11.83 17.06 -21.20
C ASN A 311 11.31 16.13 -20.09
N VAL A 312 10.02 15.86 -20.05
CA VAL A 312 9.39 14.84 -19.19
C VAL A 312 9.83 13.48 -19.73
N LYS A 313 10.59 12.73 -18.92
CA LYS A 313 11.10 11.41 -19.30
C LYS A 313 10.14 10.30 -18.93
N GLU A 314 9.39 10.49 -17.87
CA GLU A 314 8.52 9.50 -17.28
C GLU A 314 7.14 10.09 -16.95
N ILE A 315 6.10 9.33 -17.29
CA ILE A 315 4.73 9.55 -16.84
C ILE A 315 4.46 8.43 -15.81
N GLY A 316 4.30 8.80 -14.55
CA GLY A 316 4.22 7.86 -13.43
C GLY A 316 2.94 7.01 -13.44
N VAL A 317 2.92 6.00 -12.59
CA VAL A 317 1.76 5.12 -12.41
C VAL A 317 0.52 5.93 -12.04
N SER A 318 -0.60 5.65 -12.71
CA SER A 318 -1.91 6.31 -12.51
C SER A 318 -1.86 7.84 -12.60
N ALA A 319 -0.86 8.42 -13.26
CA ALA A 319 -0.63 9.88 -13.26
C ALA A 319 -1.83 10.71 -13.75
N PHE A 320 -2.60 10.23 -14.72
CA PHE A 320 -3.84 10.83 -15.25
C PHE A 320 -5.02 9.86 -15.19
N SER A 321 -4.96 8.85 -14.35
CA SER A 321 -6.05 7.90 -14.18
C SER A 321 -7.33 8.63 -13.72
N TRP A 322 -8.51 8.25 -14.28
CA TRP A 322 -9.80 8.88 -14.00
C TRP A 322 -9.94 10.34 -14.49
N CYS A 323 -9.14 10.76 -15.47
CA CYS A 323 -9.37 12.02 -16.17
C CYS A 323 -10.41 11.81 -17.29
N GLU A 324 -11.66 11.61 -16.91
CA GLU A 324 -12.72 11.16 -17.83
C GLU A 324 -12.97 12.14 -19.00
N SER A 325 -12.75 13.45 -18.78
CA SER A 325 -12.90 14.48 -19.84
C SER A 325 -11.70 14.59 -20.78
N LEU A 326 -10.57 13.89 -20.51
CA LEU A 326 -9.36 14.02 -21.32
C LEU A 326 -9.59 13.51 -22.75
N SER A 327 -9.62 14.44 -23.69
CA SER A 327 -9.86 14.15 -25.10
C SER A 327 -8.71 14.60 -26.01
N ASN A 328 -7.86 15.51 -25.52
CA ASN A 328 -6.72 16.04 -26.26
C ASN A 328 -5.43 15.78 -25.47
N LEU A 329 -4.68 14.78 -25.91
CA LEU A 329 -3.39 14.42 -25.32
C LEU A 329 -2.31 14.51 -26.39
N THR A 330 -1.27 15.31 -26.11
CA THR A 330 -0.07 15.35 -26.93
C THR A 330 1.12 14.86 -26.10
N ILE A 331 1.80 13.82 -26.55
CA ILE A 331 3.04 13.31 -25.97
C ILE A 331 4.17 13.68 -26.91
N SER A 332 5.08 14.55 -26.46
CA SER A 332 6.18 15.05 -27.30
C SER A 332 7.32 14.04 -27.37
N GLU A 333 8.10 14.11 -28.45
CA GLU A 333 9.35 13.35 -28.58
C GLU A 333 10.28 13.69 -27.41
N GLY A 334 10.84 12.65 -26.78
CA GLY A 334 11.69 12.75 -25.59
C GLY A 334 11.10 12.10 -24.33
N VAL A 335 9.79 11.80 -24.30
CA VAL A 335 9.18 10.91 -23.28
C VAL A 335 9.65 9.49 -23.55
N GLU A 336 10.08 8.78 -22.50
CA GLU A 336 10.72 7.46 -22.60
C GLU A 336 9.88 6.34 -22.00
N HIS A 337 9.17 6.62 -20.89
CA HIS A 337 8.38 5.62 -20.16
C HIS A 337 6.97 6.16 -19.84
N ILE A 338 5.97 5.28 -19.97
CA ILE A 338 4.57 5.52 -19.59
C ILE A 338 4.17 4.41 -18.63
N GLY A 339 3.94 4.78 -17.38
CA GLY A 339 3.69 3.87 -16.28
C GLY A 339 2.33 3.20 -16.33
N GLU A 340 2.15 2.19 -15.48
CA GLU A 340 0.93 1.40 -15.34
C GLU A 340 -0.28 2.29 -15.08
N ALA A 341 -1.38 2.01 -15.77
CA ALA A 341 -2.65 2.72 -15.64
C ALA A 341 -2.53 4.26 -15.79
N ALA A 342 -1.47 4.77 -16.43
CA ALA A 342 -1.19 6.22 -16.49
C ALA A 342 -2.37 7.04 -17.01
N PHE A 343 -3.14 6.50 -17.97
CA PHE A 343 -4.35 7.11 -18.56
C PHE A 343 -5.55 6.14 -18.46
N PHE A 344 -5.59 5.37 -17.39
CA PHE A 344 -6.70 4.47 -17.10
C PHE A 344 -7.99 5.27 -16.91
N ARG A 345 -9.11 4.81 -17.46
CA ARG A 345 -10.40 5.48 -17.39
C ARG A 345 -10.44 6.91 -18.00
N CYS A 346 -9.55 7.21 -18.95
CA CYS A 346 -9.65 8.40 -19.79
C CYS A 346 -10.60 8.12 -20.96
N ASN A 347 -11.90 7.96 -20.68
CA ASN A 347 -12.88 7.41 -21.62
C ASN A 347 -13.17 8.28 -22.84
N ASN A 348 -12.87 9.57 -22.79
CA ASN A 348 -13.00 10.48 -23.92
C ASN A 348 -11.73 10.53 -24.81
N LEU A 349 -10.66 9.82 -24.44
CA LEU A 349 -9.45 9.74 -25.25
C LEU A 349 -9.63 8.70 -26.36
N ASN A 350 -10.03 9.16 -27.54
CA ASN A 350 -10.30 8.30 -28.69
C ASN A 350 -9.11 8.17 -29.65
N GLU A 351 -8.11 9.01 -29.50
CA GLU A 351 -6.88 9.00 -30.31
C GLU A 351 -5.68 9.47 -29.49
N VAL A 352 -4.57 8.77 -29.61
CA VAL A 352 -3.29 9.19 -29.05
C VAL A 352 -2.17 8.94 -30.04
N THR A 353 -1.26 9.93 -30.18
CA THR A 353 -0.02 9.74 -30.92
C THR A 353 1.14 9.52 -29.94
N ILE A 354 1.80 8.37 -30.06
CA ILE A 354 2.92 7.98 -29.19
C ILE A 354 4.22 8.11 -29.99
N PRO A 355 5.18 8.94 -29.52
CA PRO A 355 6.41 9.20 -30.24
C PRO A 355 7.40 8.02 -30.21
N ARG A 356 8.44 8.06 -31.06
CA ARG A 356 9.47 7.02 -31.14
C ARG A 356 10.33 6.88 -29.89
N SER A 357 10.44 7.96 -29.13
CA SER A 357 11.23 7.98 -27.89
C SER A 357 10.65 7.11 -26.77
N VAL A 358 9.34 6.79 -26.82
CA VAL A 358 8.72 5.91 -25.85
C VAL A 358 9.18 4.48 -26.08
N THR A 359 9.95 3.96 -25.14
CA THR A 359 10.54 2.61 -25.18
C THR A 359 9.84 1.62 -24.27
N GLN A 360 9.04 2.13 -23.33
CA GLN A 360 8.28 1.30 -22.38
C GLN A 360 6.87 1.88 -22.15
N ILE A 361 5.88 1.02 -22.21
CA ILE A 361 4.48 1.31 -21.89
C ILE A 361 4.00 0.15 -21.03
N ASP A 362 3.61 0.48 -19.80
CA ASP A 362 3.23 -0.53 -18.83
C ASP A 362 1.76 -0.95 -18.97
N LEU A 363 1.33 -1.90 -18.14
CA LEU A 363 0.01 -2.50 -18.19
C LEU A 363 -1.09 -1.43 -18.08
N HIS A 364 -2.14 -1.55 -18.88
CA HIS A 364 -3.33 -0.70 -18.87
C HIS A 364 -3.06 0.82 -18.99
N ALA A 365 -1.88 1.20 -19.48
CA ALA A 365 -1.47 2.61 -19.59
C ALA A 365 -2.50 3.46 -20.38
N PHE A 366 -3.15 2.90 -21.42
CA PHE A 366 -4.16 3.56 -22.23
C PHE A 366 -5.35 2.65 -22.54
N GLY A 367 -6.53 3.25 -22.65
CA GLY A 367 -7.70 2.63 -23.27
C GLY A 367 -8.40 1.56 -22.44
N TRP A 368 -8.17 1.55 -21.16
CA TRP A 368 -8.83 0.65 -20.22
C TRP A 368 -9.71 1.41 -19.22
N ASP A 369 -10.81 0.80 -18.81
CA ASP A 369 -11.77 1.27 -17.83
C ASP A 369 -12.15 0.11 -16.91
N TYR A 370 -12.76 0.42 -15.77
CA TYR A 370 -13.25 -0.55 -14.79
C TYR A 370 -14.78 -0.47 -14.71
N VAL A 371 -15.46 -1.47 -15.20
CA VAL A 371 -16.94 -1.50 -15.27
C VAL A 371 -17.46 -2.81 -14.69
N ASN A 372 -18.29 -2.73 -13.65
CA ASN A 372 -18.89 -3.90 -12.99
C ASN A 372 -17.85 -4.96 -12.59
N ASP A 373 -16.78 -4.52 -11.94
CA ASP A 373 -15.66 -5.35 -11.46
C ASP A 373 -14.82 -6.02 -12.56
N TYR A 374 -14.86 -5.48 -13.77
CA TYR A 374 -14.05 -5.94 -14.90
C TYR A 374 -13.32 -4.80 -15.61
N ASP A 375 -12.09 -5.08 -16.03
CA ASP A 375 -11.37 -4.22 -16.94
C ASP A 375 -12.02 -4.29 -18.33
N VAL A 376 -12.44 -3.12 -18.82
CA VAL A 376 -13.13 -2.98 -20.11
C VAL A 376 -12.31 -2.11 -21.03
N ARG A 377 -12.07 -2.60 -22.23
CA ARG A 377 -11.32 -1.87 -23.25
C ARG A 377 -12.17 -0.80 -23.92
N ASN A 378 -11.60 0.40 -24.12
CA ASN A 378 -12.17 1.44 -24.98
C ASN A 378 -12.06 1.04 -26.46
N GLU A 379 -13.11 0.51 -27.01
CA GLU A 379 -13.18 0.04 -28.41
C GLU A 379 -12.97 1.14 -29.47
N ASN A 380 -13.01 2.40 -29.07
CA ASN A 380 -12.86 3.55 -29.97
C ASN A 380 -11.43 4.09 -30.03
N LEU A 381 -10.55 3.68 -29.12
CA LEU A 381 -9.18 4.19 -29.07
C LEU A 381 -8.40 3.80 -30.34
N VAL A 382 -7.77 4.78 -30.95
CA VAL A 382 -6.81 4.62 -32.05
C VAL A 382 -5.44 5.07 -31.60
N ILE A 383 -4.49 4.17 -31.61
CA ILE A 383 -3.09 4.47 -31.30
C ILE A 383 -2.36 4.80 -32.61
N LYS A 384 -1.81 6.01 -32.71
CA LYS A 384 -0.92 6.41 -33.80
C LYS A 384 0.52 6.31 -33.31
N CYS A 385 1.32 5.55 -34.02
CA CYS A 385 2.70 5.28 -33.63
C CYS A 385 3.58 4.99 -34.84
N TYR A 386 4.70 4.37 -34.63
CA TYR A 386 5.67 4.05 -35.67
C TYR A 386 6.01 2.57 -35.66
N SER A 387 6.41 2.03 -36.82
CA SER A 387 6.76 0.62 -36.95
C SER A 387 7.95 0.23 -36.06
N GLY A 388 7.85 -0.93 -35.41
CA GLY A 388 8.89 -1.49 -34.54
C GLY A 388 9.03 -0.81 -33.18
N THR A 389 8.06 0.02 -32.76
CA THR A 389 8.09 0.70 -31.44
C THR A 389 7.32 -0.06 -30.35
N ALA A 390 7.60 0.27 -29.09
CA ALA A 390 6.82 -0.23 -27.95
C ALA A 390 5.33 0.08 -28.08
N ALA A 391 4.99 1.22 -28.69
CA ALA A 391 3.60 1.64 -28.90
C ALA A 391 2.87 0.75 -29.93
N GLU A 392 3.55 0.32 -30.99
CA GLU A 392 2.98 -0.66 -31.92
C GLU A 392 2.75 -2.01 -31.23
N GLN A 393 3.72 -2.45 -30.42
CA GLN A 393 3.58 -3.69 -29.65
C GLN A 393 2.42 -3.59 -28.63
N TYR A 394 2.37 -2.51 -27.86
CA TYR A 394 1.28 -2.25 -26.92
C TYR A 394 -0.09 -2.27 -27.60
N ALA A 395 -0.23 -1.62 -28.77
CA ALA A 395 -1.49 -1.61 -29.53
C ALA A 395 -1.88 -3.03 -29.98
N LYS A 396 -0.94 -3.83 -30.46
CA LYS A 396 -1.18 -5.23 -30.87
C LYS A 396 -1.59 -6.10 -29.70
N ASP A 397 -0.85 -6.00 -28.59
CA ASP A 397 -1.09 -6.82 -27.41
C ASP A 397 -2.46 -6.53 -26.80
N ASN A 398 -2.85 -5.26 -26.79
CA ASN A 398 -4.15 -4.82 -26.27
C ASN A 398 -5.28 -4.88 -27.32
N GLY A 399 -4.98 -5.27 -28.56
CA GLY A 399 -5.97 -5.37 -29.66
C GLY A 399 -6.56 -4.03 -30.09
N PHE A 400 -5.87 -2.90 -29.83
CA PHE A 400 -6.30 -1.58 -30.30
C PHE A 400 -6.04 -1.40 -31.78
N LYS A 401 -6.88 -0.58 -32.42
CA LYS A 401 -6.58 -0.09 -33.76
C LYS A 401 -5.32 0.76 -33.73
N CYS A 402 -4.37 0.45 -34.60
CA CYS A 402 -3.09 1.16 -34.69
C CYS A 402 -2.85 1.69 -36.11
N VAL A 403 -2.39 2.94 -36.21
CA VAL A 403 -1.97 3.57 -37.47
C VAL A 403 -0.47 3.85 -37.44
N LEU A 404 0.28 3.20 -38.31
CA LEU A 404 1.72 3.39 -38.45
C LEU A 404 2.02 4.63 -39.28
N LEU A 405 2.55 5.67 -38.65
CA LEU A 405 2.76 6.99 -39.27
C LEU A 405 3.86 7.02 -40.32
N ASP A 406 4.81 6.09 -40.27
CA ASP A 406 5.94 6.00 -41.20
C ASP A 406 5.64 5.14 -42.43
N THR A 407 4.75 4.16 -42.34
CA THR A 407 4.39 3.29 -43.46
C THR A 407 3.02 3.59 -44.02
N GLY A 408 2.14 4.25 -43.28
CA GLY A 408 0.73 4.47 -43.60
C GLY A 408 -0.12 3.20 -43.40
N GLU A 409 0.44 2.13 -42.90
CA GLU A 409 -0.28 0.89 -42.62
C GLU A 409 -1.25 1.08 -41.46
N THR A 410 -2.40 0.45 -41.54
CA THR A 410 -3.37 0.37 -40.47
C THR A 410 -3.49 -1.07 -39.99
N ILE A 411 -3.20 -1.30 -38.71
CA ILE A 411 -3.46 -2.55 -38.02
C ILE A 411 -4.86 -2.44 -37.42
N GLU A 412 -5.79 -3.22 -37.94
CA GLU A 412 -7.17 -3.20 -37.44
C GLU A 412 -7.24 -3.81 -36.03
N LYS A 413 -8.25 -3.36 -35.28
CA LYS A 413 -8.48 -3.86 -33.94
C LYS A 413 -8.70 -5.38 -33.96
N GLY A 414 -8.18 -6.04 -32.94
CA GLY A 414 -8.27 -7.47 -32.73
C GLY A 414 -8.73 -7.80 -31.31
N GLU A 415 -8.71 -9.07 -30.99
CA GLU A 415 -8.78 -9.49 -29.59
C GLU A 415 -7.47 -9.13 -28.92
N PRO A 416 -7.48 -8.61 -27.67
CA PRO A 416 -6.28 -8.44 -26.89
C PRO A 416 -5.54 -9.77 -26.78
N THR A 417 -4.23 -9.73 -26.73
CA THR A 417 -3.48 -10.90 -26.27
C THR A 417 -3.91 -11.16 -24.82
N ALA A 418 -3.87 -12.41 -24.39
CA ALA A 418 -4.30 -12.77 -23.05
C ALA A 418 -3.52 -11.99 -21.95
N ALA A 419 -2.27 -11.55 -22.24
CA ALA A 419 -1.49 -10.69 -21.32
C ALA A 419 -2.02 -9.26 -21.23
N ALA A 420 -2.71 -8.76 -22.26
CA ALA A 420 -3.10 -7.35 -22.35
C ALA A 420 -4.53 -7.07 -21.88
N ASP A 421 -5.42 -8.06 -21.92
CA ASP A 421 -6.83 -7.89 -21.48
C ASP A 421 -7.08 -8.39 -20.05
N GLY A 422 -5.99 -8.59 -19.29
CA GLY A 422 -6.10 -9.21 -17.99
C GLY A 422 -6.54 -10.68 -18.06
N ARG A 423 -6.81 -11.17 -19.28
CA ARG A 423 -6.96 -12.59 -19.52
C ARG A 423 -5.58 -13.23 -19.54
N PHE A 424 -5.48 -14.20 -18.82
CA PHE A 424 -4.38 -14.95 -18.35
C PHE A 424 -3.41 -15.44 -19.46
N VAL A 425 -2.15 -15.01 -19.40
CA VAL A 425 -1.02 -15.78 -19.90
C VAL A 425 -0.12 -16.09 -18.72
N CYS A 426 -0.10 -17.33 -18.27
CA CYS A 426 0.92 -17.79 -17.38
C CYS A 426 2.28 -17.72 -18.11
N GLU A 427 3.05 -16.67 -17.90
CA GLU A 427 4.36 -16.50 -18.52
C GLU A 427 5.31 -17.60 -18.06
N GLU A 428 5.17 -18.07 -16.82
CA GLU A 428 5.99 -19.13 -16.25
C GLU A 428 5.70 -20.51 -16.84
N LYS A 429 4.44 -20.82 -17.19
CA LYS A 429 4.02 -22.16 -17.61
C LYS A 429 3.41 -22.22 -19.01
N GLY A 430 3.14 -21.09 -19.62
CA GLY A 430 2.59 -20.99 -20.98
C GLY A 430 1.35 -21.87 -21.17
N ASP A 431 1.37 -22.76 -22.18
CA ASP A 431 0.24 -23.65 -22.48
C ASP A 431 -0.01 -24.76 -21.43
N ASN A 432 0.90 -24.92 -20.47
CA ASN A 432 0.77 -25.92 -19.40
C ASN A 432 0.07 -25.41 -18.14
N CYS A 433 -0.39 -24.15 -18.13
CA CYS A 433 -1.13 -23.61 -16.99
C CYS A 433 -2.45 -24.35 -16.77
N ALA A 434 -2.66 -24.83 -15.54
CA ALA A 434 -3.84 -25.60 -15.19
C ALA A 434 -5.15 -24.80 -15.28
N VAL A 435 -5.07 -23.47 -15.20
CA VAL A 435 -6.23 -22.56 -15.24
C VAL A 435 -6.78 -22.40 -16.65
N LYS A 436 -5.94 -22.51 -17.69
CA LYS A 436 -6.33 -22.32 -19.11
C LYS A 436 -7.43 -23.27 -19.60
N GLN A 437 -7.67 -24.37 -18.93
CA GLN A 437 -8.76 -25.27 -19.29
C GLN A 437 -10.17 -24.72 -18.97
N PHE A 438 -10.23 -23.64 -18.16
CA PHE A 438 -11.51 -23.06 -17.72
C PHE A 438 -11.80 -21.76 -18.44
N LYS A 439 -13.01 -21.62 -18.99
CA LYS A 439 -13.42 -20.46 -19.78
C LYS A 439 -13.95 -19.29 -18.95
N ASP A 440 -14.29 -19.58 -17.70
CA ASP A 440 -14.92 -18.67 -16.77
C ASP A 440 -13.93 -18.03 -15.78
N ILE A 441 -12.63 -18.33 -15.91
CA ILE A 441 -11.58 -17.65 -15.14
C ILE A 441 -11.02 -16.52 -16.00
N LYS A 442 -11.07 -15.29 -15.47
CA LYS A 442 -10.68 -14.07 -16.18
C LYS A 442 -9.49 -13.36 -15.54
N SER A 443 -8.97 -13.87 -14.44
CA SER A 443 -7.86 -13.24 -13.71
C SER A 443 -6.53 -13.40 -14.46
N ALA A 444 -5.72 -12.33 -14.43
CA ALA A 444 -4.42 -12.27 -15.10
C ALA A 444 -3.31 -13.00 -14.32
N ASP A 445 -2.19 -13.25 -14.98
CA ASP A 445 -0.96 -13.73 -14.33
C ASP A 445 -0.47 -12.67 -13.32
N GLY A 446 -0.13 -13.12 -12.11
CA GLY A 446 0.19 -12.21 -11.01
C GLY A 446 -1.02 -11.75 -10.19
N ASP A 447 -2.23 -11.93 -10.68
CA ASP A 447 -3.44 -11.76 -9.88
C ASP A 447 -3.48 -12.84 -8.79
N PRO A 448 -3.68 -12.47 -7.52
CA PRO A 448 -3.78 -13.43 -6.42
C PRO A 448 -4.81 -14.54 -6.68
N ASP A 449 -5.92 -14.24 -7.33
CA ASP A 449 -6.98 -15.21 -7.62
C ASP A 449 -6.52 -16.25 -8.62
N HIS A 450 -5.78 -15.86 -9.66
CA HIS A 450 -5.20 -16.82 -10.59
C HIS A 450 -4.20 -17.73 -9.88
N SER A 451 -3.20 -17.14 -9.23
CA SER A 451 -2.15 -17.89 -8.54
C SER A 451 -2.74 -18.82 -7.49
N GLY A 452 -3.80 -18.40 -6.79
CA GLY A 452 -4.55 -19.21 -5.85
C GLY A 452 -5.27 -20.38 -6.51
N ILE A 453 -5.97 -20.12 -7.62
CA ILE A 453 -6.68 -21.16 -8.39
C ILE A 453 -5.70 -22.17 -8.97
N GLU A 454 -4.62 -21.71 -9.61
CA GLU A 454 -3.59 -22.58 -10.16
C GLU A 454 -2.95 -23.46 -9.10
N PHE A 455 -2.53 -22.86 -7.97
CA PHE A 455 -2.02 -23.61 -6.83
C PHE A 455 -2.97 -24.72 -6.36
N CYS A 456 -4.25 -24.37 -6.21
CA CYS A 456 -5.27 -25.34 -5.77
C CYS A 456 -5.53 -26.47 -6.77
N LEU A 457 -5.48 -26.18 -8.06
CA LEU A 457 -5.64 -27.17 -9.13
C LEU A 457 -4.44 -28.12 -9.19
N GLU A 458 -3.22 -27.59 -9.20
CA GLU A 458 -1.98 -28.39 -9.28
C GLU A 458 -1.76 -29.29 -8.07
N ASN A 459 -2.16 -28.81 -6.89
CA ASN A 459 -2.06 -29.59 -5.65
C ASN A 459 -3.31 -30.46 -5.40
N GLY A 460 -4.26 -30.49 -6.34
CA GLY A 460 -5.47 -31.30 -6.23
C GLY A 460 -6.40 -30.90 -5.08
N ILE A 461 -6.26 -29.66 -4.58
CA ILE A 461 -7.08 -29.11 -3.47
C ILE A 461 -8.49 -28.81 -3.99
N MET A 462 -8.56 -28.13 -5.15
CA MET A 462 -9.80 -27.82 -5.84
C MET A 462 -9.85 -28.48 -7.23
N ASN A 463 -11.06 -28.59 -7.78
CA ASN A 463 -11.30 -29.02 -9.15
C ASN A 463 -12.32 -28.05 -9.77
N GLY A 464 -12.45 -28.07 -11.10
CA GLY A 464 -13.55 -27.41 -11.79
C GLY A 464 -14.92 -27.93 -11.35
N THR A 465 -15.94 -27.14 -11.57
CA THR A 465 -17.35 -27.47 -11.35
C THR A 465 -17.95 -28.16 -12.57
N GLY A 466 -17.35 -28.02 -13.74
CA GLY A 466 -17.69 -28.62 -15.01
C GLY A 466 -16.46 -29.04 -15.81
N ALA A 467 -16.65 -29.39 -17.07
CA ALA A 467 -15.58 -29.82 -17.95
C ALA A 467 -14.62 -28.64 -18.30
N ASP A 468 -15.16 -27.44 -18.41
CA ASP A 468 -14.47 -26.21 -18.80
C ASP A 468 -14.91 -24.99 -17.95
N THR A 469 -15.43 -25.22 -16.75
CA THR A 469 -15.91 -24.22 -15.80
C THR A 469 -15.32 -24.47 -14.43
N PHE A 470 -14.83 -23.41 -13.77
CA PHE A 470 -14.33 -23.40 -12.41
C PHE A 470 -15.34 -22.80 -11.42
N SER A 471 -16.21 -21.90 -11.91
CA SER A 471 -17.14 -21.09 -11.12
C SER A 471 -16.44 -20.25 -10.05
N PRO A 472 -15.54 -19.32 -10.43
CA PRO A 472 -14.72 -18.55 -9.48
C PRO A 472 -15.56 -17.77 -8.48
N ASP A 473 -16.70 -17.22 -8.90
CA ASP A 473 -17.59 -16.37 -8.11
C ASP A 473 -18.57 -17.13 -7.21
N ASP A 474 -18.69 -18.47 -7.37
CA ASP A 474 -19.58 -19.29 -6.52
C ASP A 474 -19.04 -19.35 -5.09
N THR A 475 -19.94 -19.33 -4.12
CA THR A 475 -19.59 -19.59 -2.71
C THR A 475 -19.40 -21.09 -2.46
N ILE A 476 -18.72 -21.45 -1.37
CA ILE A 476 -18.48 -22.84 -0.99
C ILE A 476 -19.20 -23.22 0.29
N THR A 477 -19.60 -24.50 0.36
CA THR A 477 -20.20 -25.04 1.56
C THR A 477 -19.14 -25.51 2.55
N ARG A 478 -19.54 -25.66 3.81
CA ARG A 478 -18.69 -26.20 4.88
C ARG A 478 -18.13 -27.59 4.55
N ALA A 479 -18.91 -28.44 3.88
CA ALA A 479 -18.46 -29.75 3.43
C ALA A 479 -17.42 -29.67 2.31
N GLN A 480 -17.61 -28.75 1.36
CA GLN A 480 -16.62 -28.48 0.30
C GLN A 480 -15.32 -27.98 0.89
N PHE A 481 -15.36 -26.97 1.78
CA PHE A 481 -14.17 -26.49 2.45
C PHE A 481 -13.45 -27.57 3.26
N ALA A 482 -14.18 -28.37 4.04
CA ALA A 482 -13.58 -29.47 4.79
C ALA A 482 -12.84 -30.47 3.86
N THR A 483 -13.40 -30.72 2.66
CA THR A 483 -12.79 -31.61 1.67
C THR A 483 -11.55 -30.99 1.05
N MET A 484 -11.60 -29.71 0.72
CA MET A 484 -10.44 -28.94 0.22
C MET A 484 -9.32 -28.93 1.26
N PHE A 485 -9.67 -28.63 2.50
CA PHE A 485 -8.70 -28.59 3.60
C PHE A 485 -8.06 -29.97 3.90
N TYR A 486 -8.84 -31.03 3.82
CA TYR A 486 -8.35 -32.41 3.96
C TYR A 486 -7.35 -32.77 2.85
N ARG A 487 -7.60 -32.33 1.62
CA ARG A 487 -6.68 -32.50 0.49
C ARG A 487 -5.40 -31.66 0.69
N PHE A 488 -5.54 -30.41 1.09
CA PHE A 488 -4.40 -29.54 1.45
C PHE A 488 -3.51 -30.18 2.51
N ALA A 489 -4.08 -30.82 3.52
CA ALA A 489 -3.35 -31.53 4.58
C ALA A 489 -2.72 -32.85 4.13
N GLY A 490 -2.78 -33.22 2.85
CA GLY A 490 -2.20 -34.44 2.28
C GLY A 490 -3.05 -35.70 2.51
N GLN A 491 -4.35 -35.54 2.75
CA GLN A 491 -5.33 -36.62 2.93
C GLN A 491 -4.94 -37.65 4.02
N PRO A 492 -4.65 -37.22 5.24
CA PRO A 492 -4.17 -38.12 6.29
C PRO A 492 -5.19 -39.20 6.63
N GLN A 493 -4.71 -40.24 7.29
CA GLN A 493 -5.60 -41.37 7.69
C GLN A 493 -6.69 -40.85 8.64
N ALA A 494 -7.93 -41.28 8.42
CA ALA A 494 -9.09 -40.95 9.25
C ALA A 494 -9.93 -42.19 9.53
N ASP A 495 -10.38 -42.34 10.79
CA ASP A 495 -11.14 -43.52 11.23
C ASP A 495 -12.60 -43.53 10.75
N GLY A 496 -13.08 -42.47 10.10
CA GLY A 496 -14.43 -42.33 9.58
C GLY A 496 -15.53 -42.18 10.64
N ASN A 497 -15.20 -42.14 11.90
CA ASN A 497 -16.11 -41.93 13.01
C ASN A 497 -16.29 -40.46 13.33
N SER A 498 -17.53 -40.03 13.52
CA SER A 498 -17.86 -38.65 13.91
C SER A 498 -19.03 -38.61 14.87
N LYS A 499 -19.05 -37.63 15.74
CA LYS A 499 -20.22 -37.29 16.58
C LYS A 499 -21.37 -36.67 15.79
N PHE A 500 -21.12 -36.23 14.56
CA PHE A 500 -22.12 -35.53 13.74
C PHE A 500 -23.07 -36.52 13.07
N THR A 501 -24.36 -36.26 13.22
CA THR A 501 -25.44 -37.14 12.74
C THR A 501 -25.95 -36.74 11.36
N ASP A 502 -25.57 -35.59 10.85
CA ASP A 502 -26.03 -34.98 9.60
C ASP A 502 -25.07 -35.19 8.42
N LEU A 503 -24.05 -36.02 8.56
CA LEU A 503 -23.12 -36.38 7.49
C LEU A 503 -23.73 -37.46 6.57
N THR A 504 -24.49 -37.02 5.57
CA THR A 504 -25.29 -37.89 4.71
C THR A 504 -24.59 -38.36 3.44
N GLN A 505 -23.43 -37.73 3.06
CA GLN A 505 -22.74 -38.05 1.82
C GLN A 505 -21.30 -38.52 2.09
N ASP A 506 -20.91 -39.58 1.39
CA ASP A 506 -19.61 -40.22 1.61
C ASP A 506 -18.39 -39.36 1.17
N TRP A 507 -18.57 -38.50 0.17
CA TRP A 507 -17.47 -37.75 -0.42
C TRP A 507 -16.80 -36.75 0.54
N TYR A 508 -17.52 -36.19 1.51
CA TYR A 508 -16.97 -35.30 2.53
C TYR A 508 -16.81 -35.93 3.90
N LYS A 509 -17.46 -37.07 4.14
CA LYS A 509 -17.53 -37.68 5.49
C LYS A 509 -16.16 -37.92 6.09
N LYS A 510 -15.22 -38.47 5.30
CA LYS A 510 -13.86 -38.74 5.75
C LYS A 510 -13.11 -37.46 6.12
N ALA A 511 -13.25 -36.42 5.32
CA ALA A 511 -12.63 -35.13 5.54
C ALA A 511 -13.15 -34.45 6.82
N VAL A 512 -14.48 -34.46 7.01
CA VAL A 512 -15.11 -33.88 8.20
C VAL A 512 -14.71 -34.64 9.46
N CYS A 513 -14.73 -36.00 9.42
CA CYS A 513 -14.30 -36.82 10.55
C CYS A 513 -12.85 -36.54 10.96
N TRP A 514 -11.93 -36.44 9.99
CA TRP A 514 -10.53 -36.12 10.25
C TRP A 514 -10.38 -34.72 10.86
N ALA A 515 -10.98 -33.70 10.26
CA ALA A 515 -10.86 -32.33 10.72
C ALA A 515 -11.43 -32.12 12.13
N ALA A 516 -12.55 -32.79 12.43
CA ALA A 516 -13.17 -32.78 13.75
C ALA A 516 -12.34 -33.50 14.81
N ALA A 517 -11.80 -34.70 14.47
CA ALA A 517 -10.96 -35.47 15.38
C ALA A 517 -9.67 -34.77 15.78
N ASN A 518 -9.16 -33.88 14.91
CA ASN A 518 -7.96 -33.08 15.16
C ASN A 518 -8.27 -31.66 15.69
N GLY A 519 -9.52 -31.36 16.04
CA GLY A 519 -9.91 -30.06 16.60
C GLY A 519 -9.81 -28.89 15.62
N ILE A 520 -9.61 -29.16 14.32
CA ILE A 520 -9.40 -28.15 13.28
C ILE A 520 -10.74 -27.52 12.89
N LEU A 521 -11.76 -28.34 12.69
CA LEU A 521 -13.07 -27.93 12.21
C LEU A 521 -14.17 -28.40 13.15
N ASN A 522 -14.92 -27.44 13.74
CA ASN A 522 -15.98 -27.72 14.68
C ASN A 522 -17.35 -27.78 13.98
N GLY A 523 -18.30 -28.46 14.61
CA GLY A 523 -19.71 -28.42 14.21
C GLY A 523 -20.36 -27.08 14.53
N THR A 524 -21.54 -26.87 13.97
CA THR A 524 -22.43 -25.74 14.29
C THR A 524 -23.25 -26.02 15.57
N GLY A 525 -23.27 -27.26 16.01
CA GLY A 525 -23.86 -27.71 17.27
C GLY A 525 -23.16 -28.95 17.79
N ASP A 526 -23.65 -29.51 18.90
CA ASP A 526 -23.02 -30.67 19.58
C ASP A 526 -22.91 -31.90 18.67
N THR A 527 -23.96 -32.18 17.88
CA THR A 527 -24.05 -33.32 16.98
C THR A 527 -24.35 -32.94 15.53
N THR A 528 -24.27 -31.65 15.18
CA THR A 528 -24.53 -31.11 13.85
C THR A 528 -23.29 -30.47 13.26
N PHE A 529 -23.01 -30.76 11.99
CA PHE A 529 -21.92 -30.17 11.23
C PHE A 529 -22.40 -29.09 10.25
N SER A 530 -23.63 -29.18 9.80
CA SER A 530 -24.24 -28.34 8.76
C SER A 530 -23.48 -28.37 7.44
N PRO A 531 -23.33 -29.52 6.79
CA PRO A 531 -22.46 -29.73 5.62
C PRO A 531 -22.82 -28.84 4.42
N ASN A 532 -24.10 -28.51 4.26
CA ASN A 532 -24.63 -27.74 3.12
C ASN A 532 -24.71 -26.23 3.37
N GLU A 533 -24.46 -25.76 4.58
CA GLU A 533 -24.36 -24.34 4.84
C GLU A 533 -23.07 -23.77 4.25
N VAL A 534 -23.12 -22.51 3.77
CA VAL A 534 -21.93 -21.79 3.30
C VAL A 534 -20.99 -21.55 4.46
N ILE A 535 -19.68 -21.57 4.19
CA ILE A 535 -18.68 -21.23 5.19
C ILE A 535 -18.37 -19.73 5.12
N THR A 536 -18.20 -19.08 6.27
CA THR A 536 -17.88 -17.66 6.34
C THR A 536 -16.38 -17.42 6.45
N ARG A 537 -15.94 -16.18 6.12
CA ARG A 537 -14.52 -15.77 6.21
C ARG A 537 -13.96 -15.98 7.61
N GLU A 538 -14.68 -15.59 8.67
CA GLU A 538 -14.22 -15.80 10.06
C GLU A 538 -14.10 -17.28 10.44
N GLN A 539 -14.95 -18.14 9.87
CA GLN A 539 -14.87 -19.58 10.11
C GLN A 539 -13.62 -20.18 9.42
N ILE A 540 -13.30 -19.72 8.22
CA ILE A 540 -12.08 -20.11 7.50
C ILE A 540 -10.85 -19.70 8.28
N ALA A 541 -10.79 -18.44 8.76
CA ALA A 541 -9.70 -17.95 9.59
C ALA A 541 -9.48 -18.83 10.82
N ALA A 542 -10.56 -19.18 11.52
CA ALA A 542 -10.48 -20.06 12.69
C ALA A 542 -9.94 -21.47 12.38
N ILE A 543 -10.18 -21.97 11.16
CA ILE A 543 -9.67 -23.28 10.72
C ILE A 543 -8.18 -23.21 10.42
N PHE A 544 -7.74 -22.21 9.65
CA PHE A 544 -6.33 -21.99 9.34
C PHE A 544 -5.51 -21.80 10.62
N TYR A 545 -5.96 -20.92 11.52
CA TYR A 545 -5.34 -20.66 12.81
C TYR A 545 -5.15 -21.94 13.65
N ARG A 546 -6.21 -22.74 13.84
CA ARG A 546 -6.13 -23.99 14.62
C ARG A 546 -5.21 -25.01 13.98
N TYR A 547 -5.18 -25.06 12.65
CA TYR A 547 -4.28 -25.97 11.95
C TYR A 547 -2.83 -25.54 12.12
N ALA A 548 -2.50 -24.26 11.94
CA ALA A 548 -1.18 -23.72 12.17
C ALA A 548 -0.71 -24.01 13.61
N GLN A 549 -1.57 -23.76 14.59
CA GLN A 549 -1.31 -24.11 16.00
C GLN A 549 -1.05 -25.61 16.20
N SER A 550 -1.84 -26.49 15.54
CA SER A 550 -1.67 -27.94 15.62
C SER A 550 -0.35 -28.43 15.01
N LYS A 551 0.26 -27.63 14.15
CA LYS A 551 1.57 -27.88 13.53
C LYS A 551 2.74 -27.26 14.32
N GLY A 552 2.43 -26.58 15.43
CA GLY A 552 3.44 -25.99 16.30
C GLY A 552 3.95 -24.62 15.86
N LEU A 553 3.25 -23.97 14.93
CA LEU A 553 3.55 -22.59 14.58
C LEU A 553 3.23 -21.68 15.78
N ASP A 554 3.99 -20.62 15.94
CA ASP A 554 3.64 -19.55 16.86
C ASP A 554 2.50 -18.73 16.24
N VAL A 555 1.33 -18.83 16.85
CA VAL A 555 0.10 -18.14 16.42
C VAL A 555 -0.34 -17.13 17.49
N SER A 556 0.53 -16.84 18.46
CA SER A 556 0.24 -15.89 19.53
C SER A 556 0.24 -14.47 18.96
N LEU A 557 -0.79 -13.71 19.32
CA LEU A 557 -0.87 -12.26 19.12
C LEU A 557 -1.21 -11.63 20.47
N ASP A 558 -0.55 -10.53 20.79
CA ASP A 558 -0.97 -9.71 21.92
C ASP A 558 -2.15 -8.79 21.54
N ASP A 559 -2.74 -8.13 22.54
CA ASP A 559 -3.91 -7.28 22.31
C ASP A 559 -3.61 -6.10 21.37
N SER A 560 -2.37 -5.61 21.35
CA SER A 560 -1.92 -4.53 20.46
C SER A 560 -1.80 -5.01 19.01
N GLU A 561 -1.29 -6.21 18.80
CA GLU A 561 -1.21 -6.82 17.47
C GLU A 561 -2.61 -7.11 16.91
N ILE A 562 -3.53 -7.60 17.77
CA ILE A 562 -4.92 -7.83 17.40
C ILE A 562 -5.60 -6.51 17.02
N SER A 563 -5.45 -5.46 17.83
CA SER A 563 -5.99 -4.14 17.55
C SER A 563 -5.41 -3.56 16.27
N SER A 564 -4.09 -3.62 16.09
CA SER A 564 -3.41 -3.13 14.89
C SER A 564 -3.89 -3.83 13.61
N ALA A 565 -4.20 -5.12 13.70
CA ALA A 565 -4.68 -5.89 12.56
C ALA A 565 -6.16 -5.62 12.20
N LEU A 566 -6.99 -5.20 13.16
CA LEU A 566 -8.45 -5.17 12.99
C LEU A 566 -9.12 -3.80 13.11
N GLU A 567 -8.59 -2.87 13.93
CA GLU A 567 -9.29 -1.61 14.26
C GLU A 567 -9.44 -0.63 13.09
N GLY A 568 -8.68 -0.83 12.01
CA GLY A 568 -8.83 -0.04 10.79
C GLY A 568 -10.06 -0.37 9.93
N TYR A 569 -10.85 -1.38 10.30
CA TYR A 569 -11.96 -1.86 9.48
C TYR A 569 -13.32 -1.51 10.08
N ASN A 570 -14.23 -1.02 9.23
CA ASN A 570 -15.55 -0.52 9.65
C ASN A 570 -16.44 -1.58 10.31
N ASP A 571 -16.17 -2.87 10.07
CA ASP A 571 -16.97 -4.01 10.51
C ASP A 571 -16.22 -4.95 11.48
N PHE A 572 -15.12 -4.47 12.10
CA PHE A 572 -14.38 -5.30 13.05
C PHE A 572 -15.23 -5.74 14.25
N ALA A 573 -16.23 -4.91 14.64
CA ALA A 573 -17.17 -5.23 15.70
C ALA A 573 -18.10 -6.41 15.36
N ASP A 574 -18.25 -6.76 14.08
CA ASP A 574 -19.06 -7.87 13.62
C ASP A 574 -18.34 -9.22 13.71
N ILE A 575 -17.04 -9.22 14.00
CA ILE A 575 -16.26 -10.45 14.20
C ILE A 575 -16.74 -11.13 15.48
N SER A 576 -17.06 -12.41 15.38
CA SER A 576 -17.40 -13.22 16.57
C SER A 576 -16.21 -13.30 17.54
N ASP A 577 -16.46 -13.29 18.84
CA ASP A 577 -15.40 -13.35 19.87
C ASP A 577 -14.44 -14.54 19.68
N TYR A 578 -14.91 -15.70 19.23
CA TYR A 578 -14.05 -16.86 18.97
C TYR A 578 -13.12 -16.66 17.77
N ALA A 579 -13.41 -15.71 16.90
CA ALA A 579 -12.73 -15.50 15.63
C ALA A 579 -11.82 -14.27 15.63
N LYS A 580 -11.85 -13.41 16.65
CA LYS A 580 -11.04 -12.18 16.70
C LYS A 580 -9.55 -12.47 16.53
N ILE A 581 -8.97 -13.31 17.37
CA ILE A 581 -7.57 -13.71 17.27
C ILE A 581 -7.28 -14.42 15.93
N PRO A 582 -8.05 -15.44 15.50
CA PRO A 582 -7.85 -16.07 14.20
C PRO A 582 -7.89 -15.12 13.00
N VAL A 583 -8.82 -14.18 12.99
CA VAL A 583 -8.93 -13.20 11.90
C VAL A 583 -7.74 -12.26 11.93
N ALA A 584 -7.38 -11.69 13.10
CA ALA A 584 -6.20 -10.85 13.25
C ALA A 584 -4.93 -11.56 12.76
N TRP A 585 -4.70 -12.78 13.20
CA TRP A 585 -3.56 -13.58 12.77
C TRP A 585 -3.53 -13.83 11.26
N CYS A 586 -4.69 -14.13 10.65
CA CYS A 586 -4.77 -14.32 9.19
C CYS A 586 -4.48 -13.03 8.41
N PHE A 587 -4.80 -11.86 8.96
CA PHE A 587 -4.43 -10.57 8.37
C PHE A 587 -2.95 -10.27 8.55
N ASP A 588 -2.39 -10.49 9.74
CA ASP A 588 -0.97 -10.30 10.04
C ASP A 588 -0.08 -11.16 9.14
N GLU A 589 -0.44 -12.43 8.95
CA GLU A 589 0.26 -13.38 8.07
C GLU A 589 -0.12 -13.22 6.57
N ASN A 590 -0.89 -12.19 6.23
CA ASN A 590 -1.37 -11.95 4.86
C ASN A 590 -2.10 -13.15 4.21
N VAL A 591 -2.73 -14.01 5.01
CA VAL A 591 -3.55 -15.13 4.53
C VAL A 591 -4.92 -14.63 4.07
N MET A 592 -5.49 -13.65 4.79
CA MET A 592 -6.71 -12.97 4.42
C MET A 592 -6.42 -11.57 3.88
N PHE A 593 -7.26 -11.10 2.99
CA PHE A 593 -7.15 -9.81 2.34
C PHE A 593 -8.52 -9.11 2.31
N ILE A 594 -8.49 -7.81 2.10
CA ILE A 594 -9.70 -6.99 2.01
C ILE A 594 -10.33 -7.21 0.65
N HIS A 595 -11.63 -7.46 0.63
CA HIS A 595 -12.44 -7.34 -0.58
C HIS A 595 -13.25 -6.06 -0.51
N SER A 596 -13.11 -5.18 -1.48
CA SER A 596 -14.01 -4.04 -1.62
C SER A 596 -15.18 -4.45 -2.50
N LEU A 597 -16.32 -4.78 -1.90
CA LEU A 597 -17.56 -5.06 -2.64
C LEU A 597 -18.14 -3.80 -3.30
N THR A 598 -17.72 -2.60 -2.89
CA THR A 598 -18.28 -1.33 -3.37
C THR A 598 -17.23 -0.32 -3.84
N GLY A 599 -15.94 -0.69 -3.82
CA GLY A 599 -14.82 0.20 -4.20
C GLY A 599 -14.45 1.27 -3.16
N TYR A 600 -15.19 1.41 -2.06
CA TYR A 600 -15.00 2.48 -1.06
C TYR A 600 -15.02 2.01 0.40
N GLU A 601 -15.23 0.74 0.69
CA GLU A 601 -15.35 0.24 2.06
C GLU A 601 -14.16 -0.64 2.43
N TYR A 602 -13.43 -0.22 3.46
CA TYR A 602 -12.43 -1.06 4.13
C TYR A 602 -13.17 -1.94 5.15
N ALA A 603 -13.53 -3.15 4.74
CA ALA A 603 -14.26 -4.08 5.58
C ALA A 603 -13.69 -5.51 5.48
N ILE A 604 -13.74 -6.23 6.59
CA ILE A 604 -13.29 -7.62 6.75
C ILE A 604 -14.30 -8.59 6.14
N TYR A 605 -15.58 -8.22 6.22
CA TYR A 605 -16.74 -9.06 5.88
C TYR A 605 -16.73 -10.41 6.60
N PRO A 606 -16.61 -10.47 7.95
CA PRO A 606 -16.37 -11.71 8.68
C PRO A 606 -17.48 -12.74 8.50
N LYS A 607 -18.73 -12.29 8.32
CA LYS A 607 -19.92 -13.13 8.16
C LYS A 607 -20.23 -13.49 6.71
N VAL A 608 -19.55 -12.90 5.77
CA VAL A 608 -19.77 -13.16 4.34
C VAL A 608 -19.06 -14.46 3.95
N ALA A 609 -19.68 -15.22 3.07
CA ALA A 609 -19.04 -16.37 2.45
C ALA A 609 -18.09 -15.89 1.34
N PRO A 610 -16.81 -16.26 1.35
CA PRO A 610 -15.91 -15.95 0.27
C PRO A 610 -16.28 -16.74 -0.99
N SER A 611 -15.85 -16.21 -2.14
CA SER A 611 -15.93 -16.92 -3.41
C SER A 611 -14.96 -18.12 -3.45
N ARG A 612 -15.11 -18.96 -4.47
CA ARG A 612 -14.16 -20.05 -4.73
C ARG A 612 -12.77 -19.52 -5.09
N ALA A 613 -12.69 -18.41 -5.83
CA ALA A 613 -11.44 -17.73 -6.15
C ALA A 613 -10.76 -17.17 -4.88
N ASP A 614 -11.49 -16.43 -4.05
CA ASP A 614 -10.99 -15.97 -2.75
C ASP A 614 -10.45 -17.10 -1.89
N THR A 615 -11.24 -18.19 -1.81
CA THR A 615 -10.85 -19.35 -1.01
C THR A 615 -9.57 -19.99 -1.55
N ALA A 616 -9.41 -20.06 -2.85
CA ALA A 616 -8.21 -20.60 -3.48
C ALA A 616 -6.99 -19.72 -3.16
N THR A 617 -7.14 -18.40 -3.23
CA THR A 617 -6.11 -17.42 -2.85
C THR A 617 -5.73 -17.55 -1.37
N MET A 618 -6.71 -17.74 -0.48
CA MET A 618 -6.43 -17.98 0.94
C MET A 618 -5.61 -19.27 1.15
N PHE A 619 -5.90 -20.37 0.44
CA PHE A 619 -5.11 -21.60 0.52
C PHE A 619 -3.68 -21.41 0.01
N TRP A 620 -3.52 -20.69 -1.09
CA TRP A 620 -2.22 -20.38 -1.67
C TRP A 620 -1.36 -19.58 -0.70
N LYS A 621 -1.89 -18.48 -0.15
CA LYS A 621 -1.21 -17.65 0.85
C LYS A 621 -0.91 -18.43 2.13
N PHE A 622 -1.86 -19.23 2.61
CA PHE A 622 -1.66 -20.07 3.78
C PHE A 622 -0.54 -21.11 3.58
N SER A 623 -0.36 -21.60 2.35
CA SER A 623 0.73 -22.52 2.04
C SER A 623 2.11 -21.91 2.25
N TYR A 624 2.27 -20.59 2.00
CA TYR A 624 3.53 -19.89 2.30
C TYR A 624 3.81 -19.82 3.80
N VAL A 625 2.78 -19.54 4.60
CA VAL A 625 2.91 -19.54 6.07
C VAL A 625 3.35 -20.91 6.56
N MET A 626 2.76 -21.98 6.02
CA MET A 626 3.08 -23.36 6.42
C MET A 626 4.47 -23.83 5.96
N ASN A 627 5.03 -23.26 4.90
CA ASN A 627 6.32 -23.68 4.33
C ASN A 627 7.51 -22.84 4.84
N ASN A 628 7.25 -21.63 5.35
CA ASN A 628 8.30 -20.70 5.79
C ASN A 628 8.54 -20.70 7.31
N ASN A 629 7.78 -21.46 8.05
CA ASN A 629 7.89 -21.72 9.48
C ASN A 629 8.12 -23.22 9.74
#